data_488690a37b19b85609ce47d65fc8da04
#
_entry.id   488690a37b19b85609ce47d65fc8da04
#
_cell.length_a   1.000
_cell.length_b   1.000
_cell.length_c   1.000
_cell.angle_alpha   90.00
_cell.angle_beta   90.00
_cell.angle_gamma   90.00
#
_symmetry.space_group_name_H-M   'P 1'
#
loop_
_entity.id
_entity.type
_entity.pdbx_description
1 polymer ?
#
loop_
_entity_poly.entity_id
_entity_poly.type
_entity_poly.pdbx_seq_one_letter_code
_entity_poly.pdbx_strand_id
1 'polypeptide(L)'
;MPSIKSPIAKASLTGAIVAVVAAGSFGMYSAGGFNAPGGTAATAAAGAEPTQSAQESPSESPSPEPTPEPTTPAQKIERTAQNAFGKEGAQATGEIQAPFSTSADAADMLVQQFKGGVVMYTPKYGPVAVETGVYTHWWKQREYSDFAGWEGLPVSWRSENGVLYTKFEKAELYWDKANSLPRNTNVLGAKDALVIGDSQVTSTSWVGLGLKQAGFVPYLFRCGGVGFVTAREGVCPSYYQGVMGGRWALPSGNPGIIYLDASGNDIYIHEDETKAREHVNAHQTQVIEQLRRMYPSSKIVFGGVVSMSEDAATDKQVAHKRHVANEVARQGARETGVLFMDTADWQTIYLTEGDMADGVHLKDEAQYKLAAPFAARLRELLGTA
;
A
#
# COMPACT_ATOMS: atom_id res chain seq x y z
N MET A 1 -53.26 10.35 22.43
CA MET A 1 -52.36 10.83 21.34
C MET A 1 -51.78 9.60 20.69
N PRO A 2 -51.98 9.34 19.41
CA PRO A 2 -51.57 8.06 18.78
C PRO A 2 -50.11 8.11 18.29
N SER A 3 -49.43 7.01 18.54
CA SER A 3 -48.08 6.68 18.14
C SER A 3 -48.01 6.43 16.61
N ILE A 4 -47.12 7.17 15.94
CA ILE A 4 -46.82 6.96 14.50
C ILE A 4 -45.66 5.98 14.39
N LYS A 5 -45.96 4.77 13.92
CA LYS A 5 -44.95 3.78 13.50
C LYS A 5 -44.61 4.03 12.03
N SER A 6 -43.37 4.34 11.72
CA SER A 6 -42.83 4.41 10.37
C SER A 6 -42.28 3.04 9.96
N PRO A 7 -42.58 2.51 8.76
CA PRO A 7 -41.99 1.27 8.29
C PRO A 7 -40.69 1.53 7.54
N ILE A 8 -39.60 0.92 8.01
CA ILE A 8 -38.32 0.85 7.31
C ILE A 8 -38.46 -0.20 6.20
N ALA A 9 -38.42 0.22 4.96
CA ALA A 9 -38.38 -0.64 3.80
C ALA A 9 -36.97 -1.28 3.67
N LYS A 10 -36.90 -2.62 3.77
CA LYS A 10 -35.69 -3.39 3.43
C LYS A 10 -35.62 -3.50 1.90
N ALA A 11 -34.67 -2.80 1.29
CA ALA A 11 -34.29 -3.02 -0.09
C ALA A 11 -33.32 -4.21 -0.15
N SER A 12 -33.78 -5.32 -0.70
CA SER A 12 -32.95 -6.49 -1.02
C SER A 12 -32.28 -6.25 -2.37
N LEU A 13 -30.96 -6.07 -2.38
CA LEU A 13 -30.16 -5.96 -3.60
C LEU A 13 -29.54 -7.33 -3.89
N THR A 14 -30.17 -8.07 -4.81
CA THR A 14 -29.64 -9.31 -5.36
C THR A 14 -28.75 -8.95 -6.56
N GLY A 15 -27.46 -8.81 -6.33
CA GLY A 15 -26.47 -8.61 -7.40
C GLY A 15 -25.88 -9.96 -7.85
N ALA A 16 -26.02 -10.28 -9.14
CA ALA A 16 -25.48 -11.47 -9.75
C ALA A 16 -23.93 -11.39 -9.81
N ILE A 17 -23.25 -12.35 -9.17
CA ILE A 17 -21.81 -12.55 -9.26
C ILE A 17 -21.55 -13.38 -10.52
N VAL A 18 -20.90 -12.78 -11.52
CA VAL A 18 -20.29 -13.50 -12.63
C VAL A 18 -18.87 -13.93 -12.18
N ALA A 19 -18.73 -15.21 -11.85
CA ALA A 19 -17.44 -15.81 -11.55
C ALA A 19 -16.72 -16.17 -12.85
N VAL A 20 -15.64 -15.46 -13.16
CA VAL A 20 -14.66 -15.89 -14.17
C VAL A 20 -13.59 -16.72 -13.44
N VAL A 21 -13.66 -18.04 -13.61
CA VAL A 21 -12.64 -18.97 -13.14
C VAL A 21 -11.50 -18.96 -14.15
N ALA A 22 -10.36 -18.37 -13.81
CA ALA A 22 -9.10 -18.56 -14.51
C ALA A 22 -8.29 -19.62 -13.77
N ALA A 23 -8.24 -20.82 -14.34
CA ALA A 23 -7.35 -21.90 -13.89
C ALA A 23 -5.91 -21.54 -14.28
N GLY A 24 -5.07 -21.24 -13.28
CA GLY A 24 -3.63 -21.04 -13.44
C GLY A 24 -2.88 -22.14 -12.69
N SER A 25 -2.22 -23.00 -13.45
CA SER A 25 -1.41 -24.13 -13.02
C SER A 25 -0.21 -23.70 -12.15
N PHE A 26 -0.05 -24.32 -10.99
CA PHE A 26 1.15 -24.21 -10.16
C PHE A 26 2.29 -25.02 -10.79
N GLY A 27 3.30 -24.32 -11.31
CA GLY A 27 4.58 -24.91 -11.69
C GLY A 27 5.60 -24.68 -10.56
N MET A 28 6.11 -25.78 -9.99
CA MET A 28 7.28 -25.77 -9.11
C MET A 28 8.52 -25.41 -9.93
N TYR A 29 9.27 -24.39 -9.50
CA TYR A 29 10.62 -24.15 -10.03
C TYR A 29 11.68 -24.48 -8.98
N SER A 30 12.49 -25.47 -9.34
CA SER A 30 13.73 -25.85 -8.65
C SER A 30 14.83 -24.82 -8.89
N ALA A 31 15.69 -24.65 -7.88
CA ALA A 31 16.88 -23.82 -7.92
C ALA A 31 17.89 -24.27 -8.99
N GLY A 32 18.31 -23.37 -9.87
CA GLY A 32 19.38 -23.54 -10.82
C GLY A 32 20.43 -22.44 -10.68
N GLY A 33 21.69 -22.86 -10.58
CA GLY A 33 22.84 -22.04 -10.20
C GLY A 33 23.24 -20.95 -11.23
N PHE A 34 23.89 -19.95 -10.73
CA PHE A 34 24.55 -18.88 -11.48
C PHE A 34 25.88 -19.35 -12.07
N ASN A 35 26.02 -19.21 -13.39
CA ASN A 35 27.34 -19.18 -14.05
C ASN A 35 27.48 -17.84 -14.77
N ALA A 36 28.54 -17.11 -14.45
CA ALA A 36 28.95 -15.88 -15.13
C ALA A 36 29.80 -16.22 -16.37
N PRO A 37 29.66 -15.53 -17.48
CA PRO A 37 30.66 -15.58 -18.56
C PRO A 37 31.58 -14.35 -18.52
N GLY A 38 32.88 -14.64 -18.60
CA GLY A 38 33.98 -13.70 -18.66
C GLY A 38 34.05 -12.94 -19.99
N GLY A 39 34.70 -11.78 -19.89
CA GLY A 39 34.91 -10.88 -21.01
C GLY A 39 36.00 -11.30 -21.97
N THR A 40 35.87 -10.83 -23.21
CA THR A 40 36.98 -10.73 -24.17
C THR A 40 36.94 -9.36 -24.82
N ALA A 41 38.09 -8.69 -24.73
CA ALA A 41 38.39 -7.44 -25.43
C ALA A 41 38.61 -7.71 -26.93
N ALA A 42 38.18 -6.82 -27.79
CA ALA A 42 38.57 -6.77 -29.19
C ALA A 42 38.99 -5.36 -29.60
N THR A 43 40.13 -5.37 -30.23
CA THR A 43 41.02 -4.35 -30.72
C THR A 43 40.43 -3.41 -31.79
N ALA A 44 40.95 -2.20 -31.80
CA ALA A 44 40.74 -1.14 -32.80
C ALA A 44 41.38 -1.47 -34.17
N ALA A 45 40.74 -1.06 -35.27
CA ALA A 45 41.37 -0.88 -36.57
C ALA A 45 40.98 0.49 -37.12
N ALA A 46 42.00 1.22 -37.54
CA ALA A 46 41.98 2.55 -38.12
C ALA A 46 41.76 2.52 -39.65
N GLY A 47 41.14 3.61 -40.15
CA GLY A 47 41.52 4.19 -41.45
C GLY A 47 40.59 3.89 -42.62
N ALA A 48 39.87 4.96 -43.08
CA ALA A 48 39.78 5.35 -44.49
C ALA A 48 38.96 6.68 -44.55
N GLU A 49 39.56 7.73 -45.13
CA GLU A 49 38.88 8.96 -45.51
C GLU A 49 37.95 8.73 -46.71
N PRO A 50 36.75 9.27 -46.72
CA PRO A 50 35.96 9.36 -47.95
C PRO A 50 35.98 10.74 -48.57
N THR A 51 36.24 10.74 -49.84
CA THR A 51 36.15 11.80 -50.83
C THR A 51 34.84 12.56 -50.76
N GLN A 52 34.92 13.89 -50.75
CA GLN A 52 33.78 14.81 -50.87
C GLN A 52 33.14 14.68 -52.26
N SER A 53 31.88 14.23 -52.28
CA SER A 53 30.99 14.37 -53.42
C SER A 53 30.04 15.54 -53.13
N ALA A 54 29.92 16.46 -54.10
CA ALA A 54 29.04 17.63 -54.01
C ALA A 54 27.57 17.17 -53.85
N GLN A 55 26.98 17.55 -52.72
CA GLN A 55 25.59 17.24 -52.36
C GLN A 55 24.71 18.41 -52.82
N GLU A 56 23.78 18.12 -53.71
CA GLU A 56 22.67 19.02 -54.05
C GLU A 56 21.85 19.31 -52.80
N SER A 57 21.57 20.59 -52.54
CA SER A 57 20.72 21.02 -51.43
C SER A 57 19.33 20.39 -51.54
N PRO A 58 18.88 19.64 -50.50
CA PRO A 58 17.51 19.17 -50.48
C PRO A 58 16.55 20.36 -50.32
N SER A 59 15.54 20.40 -51.14
CA SER A 59 14.38 21.29 -51.01
C SER A 59 13.81 21.16 -49.61
N GLU A 60 13.78 22.25 -48.83
CA GLU A 60 13.17 22.25 -47.49
C GLU A 60 11.71 21.83 -47.59
N SER A 61 11.43 20.65 -47.09
CA SER A 61 10.05 20.19 -46.85
C SER A 61 9.42 21.14 -45.82
N PRO A 62 8.18 21.62 -46.05
CA PRO A 62 7.57 22.55 -45.09
C PRO A 62 7.55 21.93 -43.70
N SER A 63 8.05 22.67 -42.72
CA SER A 63 8.04 22.28 -41.30
C SER A 63 6.59 21.94 -40.87
N PRO A 64 6.34 20.79 -40.25
CA PRO A 64 4.98 20.45 -39.88
C PRO A 64 4.41 21.51 -38.94
N GLU A 65 3.20 21.97 -39.26
CA GLU A 65 2.46 22.95 -38.47
C GLU A 65 2.35 22.45 -37.01
N PRO A 66 2.64 23.29 -36.01
CA PRO A 66 2.61 22.83 -34.62
C PRO A 66 1.23 22.34 -34.25
N THR A 67 1.13 21.09 -33.79
CA THR A 67 -0.12 20.49 -33.31
C THR A 67 -0.65 21.34 -32.15
N PRO A 68 -1.92 21.81 -32.21
CA PRO A 68 -2.48 22.65 -31.18
C PRO A 68 -2.43 21.97 -29.79
N GLU A 69 -2.16 22.76 -28.75
CA GLU A 69 -2.08 22.28 -27.38
C GLU A 69 -3.43 21.77 -26.87
N PRO A 70 -3.49 20.62 -26.17
CA PRO A 70 -4.73 20.08 -25.64
C PRO A 70 -5.31 20.99 -24.55
N THR A 71 -6.56 21.39 -24.70
CA THR A 71 -7.24 22.34 -23.79
C THR A 71 -8.16 21.65 -22.81
N THR A 72 -8.85 20.58 -23.23
CA THR A 72 -9.77 19.83 -22.36
C THR A 72 -9.09 18.69 -21.61
N PRO A 73 -9.62 18.25 -20.45
CA PRO A 73 -9.13 17.06 -19.76
C PRO A 73 -9.05 15.82 -20.65
N ALA A 74 -10.06 15.58 -21.49
CA ALA A 74 -10.11 14.45 -22.40
C ALA A 74 -8.95 14.48 -23.41
N GLN A 75 -8.71 15.63 -24.07
CA GLN A 75 -7.60 15.79 -24.99
C GLN A 75 -6.22 15.63 -24.31
N LYS A 76 -6.11 16.09 -23.06
CA LYS A 76 -4.89 15.92 -22.26
C LYS A 76 -4.65 14.45 -21.92
N ILE A 77 -5.71 13.71 -21.57
CA ILE A 77 -5.66 12.27 -21.32
C ILE A 77 -5.19 11.51 -22.56
N GLU A 78 -5.82 11.77 -23.70
CA GLU A 78 -5.50 11.13 -24.98
C GLU A 78 -4.04 11.39 -25.39
N ARG A 79 -3.60 12.65 -25.34
CA ARG A 79 -2.20 13.01 -25.67
C ARG A 79 -1.20 12.33 -24.74
N THR A 80 -1.53 12.23 -23.44
CA THR A 80 -0.68 11.52 -22.47
C THR A 80 -0.60 10.04 -22.78
N ALA A 81 -1.73 9.40 -23.17
CA ALA A 81 -1.73 8.01 -23.58
C ALA A 81 -0.85 7.78 -24.81
N GLN A 82 -0.94 8.66 -25.83
CA GLN A 82 -0.10 8.58 -27.03
C GLN A 82 1.39 8.70 -26.69
N ASN A 83 1.76 9.63 -25.79
CA ASN A 83 3.15 9.84 -25.37
C ASN A 83 3.69 8.67 -24.54
N ALA A 84 2.87 8.09 -23.67
CA ALA A 84 3.29 7.04 -22.74
C ALA A 84 3.27 5.64 -23.37
N PHE A 85 2.26 5.35 -24.18
CA PHE A 85 1.99 3.99 -24.66
C PHE A 85 2.20 3.81 -26.16
N GLY A 86 2.50 4.90 -26.89
CA GLY A 86 2.60 4.89 -28.34
C GLY A 86 1.25 4.69 -29.04
N LYS A 87 1.24 4.69 -30.37
CA LYS A 87 0.00 4.67 -31.19
C LYS A 87 -0.89 3.45 -30.93
N GLU A 88 -0.31 2.28 -30.77
CA GLU A 88 -1.08 1.04 -30.51
C GLU A 88 -1.58 0.96 -29.06
N GLY A 89 -0.73 1.33 -28.09
CA GLY A 89 -1.08 1.32 -26.68
C GLY A 89 -2.07 2.40 -26.28
N ALA A 90 -2.16 3.49 -27.02
CA ALA A 90 -3.10 4.61 -26.79
C ALA A 90 -4.52 4.35 -27.33
N GLN A 91 -4.84 3.14 -27.80
CA GLN A 91 -6.21 2.78 -28.12
C GLN A 91 -7.02 2.65 -26.83
N ALA A 92 -8.06 3.50 -26.68
CA ALA A 92 -8.95 3.45 -25.52
C ALA A 92 -9.73 2.13 -25.49
N THR A 93 -9.80 1.50 -24.31
CA THR A 93 -10.55 0.27 -24.06
C THR A 93 -11.81 0.51 -23.25
N GLY A 94 -12.06 1.75 -22.84
CA GLY A 94 -13.23 2.19 -22.10
C GLY A 94 -13.44 3.69 -22.22
N GLU A 95 -14.59 4.15 -21.76
CA GLU A 95 -14.92 5.57 -21.65
C GLU A 95 -14.16 6.22 -20.48
N ILE A 96 -14.08 7.56 -20.50
CA ILE A 96 -13.57 8.33 -19.36
C ILE A 96 -14.59 8.20 -18.23
N GLN A 97 -14.11 7.78 -17.08
CA GLN A 97 -14.91 7.57 -15.88
C GLN A 97 -14.43 8.46 -14.74
N ALA A 98 -15.38 8.96 -13.95
CA ALA A 98 -15.06 9.45 -12.63
C ALA A 98 -14.73 8.24 -11.73
N PRO A 99 -13.65 8.27 -10.95
CA PRO A 99 -13.35 7.17 -10.04
C PRO A 99 -14.43 7.07 -8.97
N PHE A 100 -14.74 5.85 -8.54
CA PHE A 100 -15.52 5.58 -7.34
C PHE A 100 -14.67 5.98 -6.12
N SER A 101 -14.68 7.24 -5.75
CA SER A 101 -13.98 7.68 -4.56
C SER A 101 -14.88 8.61 -3.76
N THR A 102 -15.06 8.29 -2.49
CA THR A 102 -15.73 9.15 -1.51
C THR A 102 -14.77 10.18 -0.90
N SER A 103 -13.46 10.09 -1.20
CA SER A 103 -12.49 11.05 -0.68
C SER A 103 -12.53 12.36 -1.46
N ALA A 104 -12.59 13.49 -0.74
CA ALA A 104 -12.69 14.83 -1.32
C ALA A 104 -11.52 15.20 -2.25
N ASP A 105 -10.35 14.60 -2.07
CA ASP A 105 -9.16 14.82 -2.89
C ASP A 105 -9.21 14.16 -4.27
N ALA A 106 -10.12 13.21 -4.46
CA ALA A 106 -10.33 12.51 -5.72
C ALA A 106 -11.66 12.83 -6.41
N ALA A 107 -12.44 13.77 -5.87
CA ALA A 107 -13.80 14.08 -6.34
C ALA A 107 -13.87 14.46 -7.84
N ASP A 108 -12.82 15.16 -8.35
CA ASP A 108 -12.74 15.63 -9.73
C ASP A 108 -11.73 14.84 -10.56
N MET A 109 -11.31 13.67 -10.11
CA MET A 109 -10.38 12.83 -10.84
C MET A 109 -11.12 12.14 -12.00
N LEU A 110 -10.43 12.01 -13.13
CA LEU A 110 -10.90 11.24 -14.30
C LEU A 110 -9.92 10.10 -14.56
N VAL A 111 -10.44 8.97 -14.99
CA VAL A 111 -9.65 7.77 -15.32
C VAL A 111 -10.12 7.23 -16.67
N GLN A 112 -9.18 6.94 -17.53
CA GLN A 112 -9.45 6.24 -18.78
C GLN A 112 -8.47 5.08 -18.98
N GLN A 113 -9.03 3.93 -19.36
CA GLN A 113 -8.24 2.75 -19.66
C GLN A 113 -7.87 2.72 -21.14
N PHE A 114 -6.64 2.32 -21.40
CA PHE A 114 -6.05 2.14 -22.71
C PHE A 114 -5.43 0.76 -22.83
N LYS A 115 -5.17 0.33 -24.04
CA LYS A 115 -4.52 -0.96 -24.29
C LYS A 115 -3.14 -1.09 -23.64
N GLY A 116 -2.40 0.00 -23.53
CA GLY A 116 -1.06 0.07 -22.94
C GLY A 116 -1.01 0.37 -21.45
N GLY A 117 -2.16 0.77 -20.84
CA GLY A 117 -2.21 1.16 -19.43
C GLY A 117 -3.42 2.01 -19.10
N VAL A 118 -3.26 2.88 -18.11
CA VAL A 118 -4.32 3.78 -17.63
C VAL A 118 -3.78 5.21 -17.61
N VAL A 119 -4.59 6.19 -17.97
CA VAL A 119 -4.30 7.60 -17.72
C VAL A 119 -5.26 8.12 -16.66
N MET A 120 -4.70 8.68 -15.62
CA MET A 120 -5.40 9.31 -14.51
C MET A 120 -5.19 10.83 -14.61
N TYR A 121 -6.27 11.57 -14.54
CA TYR A 121 -6.25 13.04 -14.55
C TYR A 121 -6.74 13.57 -13.21
N THR A 122 -5.96 14.46 -12.62
CA THR A 122 -6.41 15.26 -11.48
C THR A 122 -6.30 16.74 -11.84
N PRO A 123 -7.22 17.61 -11.37
CA PRO A 123 -7.10 19.06 -11.60
C PRO A 123 -5.79 19.63 -11.06
N LYS A 124 -5.27 19.07 -9.97
CA LYS A 124 -4.04 19.52 -9.31
C LYS A 124 -2.77 19.18 -10.08
N TYR A 125 -2.68 17.97 -10.65
CA TYR A 125 -1.44 17.48 -11.25
C TYR A 125 -1.55 17.23 -12.76
N GLY A 126 -2.75 17.31 -13.32
CA GLY A 126 -3.00 17.00 -14.73
C GLY A 126 -3.01 15.48 -15.01
N PRO A 127 -2.79 15.10 -16.29
CA PRO A 127 -2.83 13.72 -16.71
C PRO A 127 -1.53 12.96 -16.38
N VAL A 128 -1.64 11.78 -15.81
CA VAL A 128 -0.53 10.91 -15.44
C VAL A 128 -0.76 9.51 -15.99
N ALA A 129 0.20 8.99 -16.74
CA ALA A 129 0.18 7.63 -17.24
C ALA A 129 0.59 6.65 -16.13
N VAL A 130 -0.14 5.55 -16.04
CA VAL A 130 0.02 4.51 -15.03
C VAL A 130 -0.03 3.15 -15.71
N GLU A 131 0.91 2.27 -15.40
CA GLU A 131 0.88 0.88 -15.84
C GLU A 131 -0.30 0.16 -15.20
N THR A 132 -0.98 -0.74 -15.93
CA THR A 132 -2.22 -1.41 -15.47
C THR A 132 -2.06 -2.13 -14.12
N GLY A 133 -0.94 -2.81 -13.90
CA GLY A 133 -0.69 -3.51 -12.64
C GLY A 133 -0.47 -2.56 -11.47
N VAL A 134 0.23 -1.43 -11.69
CA VAL A 134 0.39 -0.36 -10.69
C VAL A 134 -0.95 0.28 -10.38
N TYR A 135 -1.76 0.58 -11.42
CA TYR A 135 -3.11 1.11 -11.24
C TYR A 135 -4.00 0.17 -10.43
N THR A 136 -4.01 -1.12 -10.77
CA THR A 136 -4.80 -2.13 -10.06
C THR A 136 -4.38 -2.24 -8.59
N HIS A 137 -3.07 -2.23 -8.32
CA HIS A 137 -2.53 -2.23 -6.96
C HIS A 137 -2.99 -0.99 -6.18
N TRP A 138 -2.77 0.21 -6.74
CA TRP A 138 -3.14 1.47 -6.13
C TRP A 138 -4.67 1.60 -5.94
N TRP A 139 -5.46 1.21 -6.97
CA TRP A 139 -6.91 1.29 -6.93
C TRP A 139 -7.52 0.40 -5.86
N LYS A 140 -7.10 -0.86 -5.78
CA LYS A 140 -7.60 -1.80 -4.77
C LYS A 140 -7.36 -1.31 -3.36
N GLN A 141 -6.23 -0.69 -3.09
CA GLN A 141 -5.96 -0.11 -1.79
C GLN A 141 -6.88 1.08 -1.46
N ARG A 142 -7.28 1.87 -2.45
CA ARG A 142 -8.21 3.00 -2.26
C ARG A 142 -9.66 2.59 -2.13
N GLU A 143 -10.12 1.65 -2.94
CA GLU A 143 -11.52 1.23 -3.00
C GLU A 143 -12.03 0.72 -1.64
N TYR A 144 -11.15 0.12 -0.85
CA TYR A 144 -11.49 -0.54 0.41
C TYR A 144 -10.89 0.08 1.66
N SER A 145 -9.99 1.03 1.52
CA SER A 145 -9.61 1.92 2.60
C SER A 145 -10.28 3.25 2.32
N ASP A 146 -11.09 3.78 3.21
CA ASP A 146 -11.69 5.13 3.12
C ASP A 146 -10.62 6.25 3.05
N PHE A 147 -9.40 5.87 2.80
CA PHE A 147 -8.22 6.71 2.73
C PHE A 147 -7.58 6.62 1.34
N ALA A 148 -7.11 7.73 0.84
CA ALA A 148 -6.15 7.73 -0.25
C ALA A 148 -5.05 6.72 0.10
N GLY A 149 -4.74 5.79 -0.80
CA GLY A 149 -3.65 4.85 -0.61
C GLY A 149 -2.45 5.60 -0.05
N TRP A 150 -1.62 4.96 0.75
CA TRP A 150 -0.47 5.63 1.41
C TRP A 150 0.42 6.38 0.40
N GLU A 151 0.40 5.99 -0.87
CA GLU A 151 1.11 6.63 -1.98
C GLU A 151 0.60 8.03 -2.28
N GLY A 152 -0.67 8.32 -2.00
CA GLY A 152 -1.33 9.57 -2.38
C GLY A 152 -1.82 9.59 -3.82
N LEU A 153 -2.04 10.79 -4.40
CA LEU A 153 -2.45 10.97 -5.78
C LEU A 153 -1.29 10.82 -6.77
N PRO A 154 -1.55 10.40 -8.02
CA PRO A 154 -0.52 10.40 -9.07
C PRO A 154 -0.13 11.84 -9.44
N VAL A 155 1.18 12.09 -9.52
CA VAL A 155 1.77 13.43 -9.71
C VAL A 155 2.41 13.57 -11.10
N SER A 156 3.16 12.56 -11.53
CA SER A 156 3.88 12.56 -12.80
C SER A 156 4.23 11.14 -13.23
N TRP A 157 4.76 11.01 -14.42
CA TRP A 157 5.23 9.74 -14.95
C TRP A 157 6.50 9.93 -15.78
N ARG A 158 7.28 8.87 -15.94
CA ARG A 158 8.42 8.78 -16.86
C ARG A 158 8.52 7.38 -17.44
N SER A 159 9.09 7.28 -18.62
CA SER A 159 9.42 5.98 -19.23
C SER A 159 10.93 5.86 -19.38
N GLU A 160 11.48 4.75 -18.93
CA GLU A 160 12.91 4.49 -19.00
C GLU A 160 13.13 3.01 -19.32
N ASN A 161 13.89 2.73 -20.39
CA ASN A 161 14.16 1.35 -20.85
C ASN A 161 12.89 0.49 -21.04
N GLY A 162 11.79 1.10 -21.49
CA GLY A 162 10.52 0.41 -21.69
C GLY A 162 9.74 0.10 -20.41
N VAL A 163 10.19 0.61 -19.28
CA VAL A 163 9.48 0.54 -17.99
C VAL A 163 8.82 1.88 -17.72
N LEU A 164 7.53 1.84 -17.39
CA LEU A 164 6.75 3.02 -16.98
C LEU A 164 6.81 3.17 -15.47
N TYR A 165 7.34 4.29 -15.01
CA TYR A 165 7.37 4.71 -13.62
C TYR A 165 6.30 5.76 -13.39
N THR A 166 5.49 5.56 -12.36
CA THR A 166 4.48 6.53 -11.93
C THR A 166 4.85 7.07 -10.57
N LYS A 167 5.04 8.39 -10.50
CA LYS A 167 5.26 9.09 -9.24
C LYS A 167 3.92 9.49 -8.65
N PHE A 168 3.70 9.09 -7.42
CA PHE A 168 2.64 9.51 -6.54
C PHE A 168 3.18 10.56 -5.55
N GLU A 169 2.31 11.16 -4.73
CA GLU A 169 2.72 12.18 -3.76
C GLU A 169 3.80 11.69 -2.78
N LYS A 170 3.80 10.39 -2.43
CA LYS A 170 4.69 9.79 -1.42
C LYS A 170 5.53 8.62 -1.93
N ALA A 171 5.28 8.13 -3.14
CA ALA A 171 5.99 6.99 -3.71
C ALA A 171 6.22 7.16 -5.20
N GLU A 172 7.21 6.45 -5.74
CA GLU A 172 7.32 6.20 -7.17
C GLU A 172 7.27 4.70 -7.38
N LEU A 173 6.28 4.25 -8.16
CA LEU A 173 6.01 2.83 -8.41
C LEU A 173 6.23 2.48 -9.89
N TYR A 174 6.65 1.24 -10.13
CA TYR A 174 6.64 0.61 -11.43
C TYR A 174 6.15 -0.84 -11.31
N TRP A 175 5.74 -1.43 -12.44
CA TRP A 175 5.31 -2.82 -12.50
C TRP A 175 6.45 -3.72 -12.93
N ASP A 176 6.85 -4.62 -12.06
CA ASP A 176 7.79 -5.70 -12.36
C ASP A 176 7.05 -6.83 -13.10
N LYS A 177 7.12 -6.80 -14.43
CA LYS A 177 6.42 -7.76 -15.30
C LYS A 177 6.89 -9.19 -15.09
N ALA A 178 8.15 -9.40 -14.74
CA ALA A 178 8.71 -10.72 -14.54
C ALA A 178 8.12 -11.43 -13.32
N ASN A 179 7.85 -10.67 -12.27
CA ASN A 179 7.30 -11.19 -11.01
C ASN A 179 5.81 -10.86 -10.83
N SER A 180 5.21 -10.07 -11.74
CA SER A 180 3.83 -9.59 -11.65
C SER A 180 3.55 -8.86 -10.33
N LEU A 181 4.46 -7.98 -9.91
CA LEU A 181 4.40 -7.26 -8.63
C LEU A 181 4.68 -5.77 -8.82
N PRO A 182 4.04 -4.90 -8.02
CA PRO A 182 4.43 -3.50 -7.93
C PRO A 182 5.78 -3.38 -7.20
N ARG A 183 6.62 -2.44 -7.65
CA ARG A 183 7.89 -2.12 -7.03
C ARG A 183 7.93 -0.63 -6.69
N ASN A 184 8.55 -0.32 -5.57
CA ASN A 184 8.71 1.03 -5.06
C ASN A 184 10.19 1.43 -5.16
N THR A 185 10.45 2.59 -5.75
CA THR A 185 11.80 3.11 -5.90
C THR A 185 12.26 3.96 -4.72
N ASN A 186 11.39 4.27 -3.77
CA ASN A 186 11.76 5.03 -2.58
C ASN A 186 12.81 4.28 -1.75
N VAL A 187 13.66 5.05 -1.09
CA VAL A 187 14.68 4.55 -0.17
C VAL A 187 14.46 5.20 1.19
N LEU A 188 14.08 4.39 2.18
CA LEU A 188 13.83 4.87 3.54
C LEU A 188 15.13 5.08 4.32
N GLY A 189 15.14 6.11 5.16
CA GLY A 189 16.26 6.49 6.01
C GLY A 189 15.92 6.46 7.52
N ALA A 190 16.88 6.85 8.34
CA ALA A 190 16.79 6.76 9.79
C ALA A 190 15.65 7.58 10.44
N LYS A 191 15.09 8.54 9.73
CA LYS A 191 13.93 9.33 10.20
C LYS A 191 12.58 8.77 9.73
N ASP A 192 12.61 7.73 8.91
CA ASP A 192 11.39 7.12 8.39
C ASP A 192 10.95 5.96 9.29
N ALA A 193 9.65 5.78 9.37
CA ALA A 193 9.00 4.64 10.01
C ALA A 193 8.25 3.82 8.94
N LEU A 194 8.65 2.58 8.72
CA LEU A 194 7.84 1.62 7.98
C LEU A 194 6.76 1.11 8.91
N VAL A 195 5.50 1.26 8.53
CA VAL A 195 4.36 0.91 9.37
C VAL A 195 3.50 -0.14 8.66
N ILE A 196 3.31 -1.27 9.30
CA ILE A 196 2.44 -2.36 8.82
C ILE A 196 1.29 -2.50 9.81
N GLY A 197 0.05 -2.45 9.29
CA GLY A 197 -1.11 -2.47 10.17
C GLY A 197 -2.45 -2.72 9.47
N ASP A 198 -3.51 -2.66 10.26
CA ASP A 198 -4.90 -2.86 9.82
C ASP A 198 -5.72 -1.56 9.80
N SER A 199 -7.02 -1.63 10.10
CA SER A 199 -7.90 -0.46 10.17
C SER A 199 -7.55 0.54 11.29
N GLN A 200 -6.83 0.09 12.32
CA GLN A 200 -6.42 0.93 13.45
C GLN A 200 -5.24 1.86 13.11
N VAL A 201 -4.54 1.57 12.02
CA VAL A 201 -3.31 2.29 11.63
C VAL A 201 -3.58 3.21 10.44
N THR A 202 -3.66 4.51 10.69
CA THR A 202 -3.82 5.55 9.65
C THR A 202 -2.83 6.70 9.88
N SER A 203 -2.73 7.62 8.94
CA SER A 203 -1.90 8.82 9.09
C SER A 203 -2.42 9.79 10.15
N THR A 204 -3.69 9.66 10.53
CA THR A 204 -4.39 10.43 11.56
C THR A 204 -4.74 9.61 12.79
N SER A 205 -4.41 8.30 12.79
CA SER A 205 -4.55 7.47 13.99
C SER A 205 -3.50 7.80 15.04
N TRP A 206 -3.73 7.32 16.26
CA TRP A 206 -2.80 7.46 17.38
C TRP A 206 -1.39 6.95 17.05
N VAL A 207 -1.27 5.89 16.24
CA VAL A 207 0.02 5.37 15.74
C VAL A 207 0.66 6.40 14.80
N GLY A 208 -0.05 6.84 13.76
CA GLY A 208 0.49 7.79 12.79
C GLY A 208 0.85 9.15 13.40
N LEU A 209 -0.01 9.66 14.30
CA LEU A 209 0.22 10.90 15.04
C LEU A 209 1.38 10.75 16.02
N GLY A 210 1.42 9.65 16.77
CA GLY A 210 2.45 9.39 17.77
C GLY A 210 3.84 9.20 17.15
N LEU A 211 3.93 8.53 16.00
CA LEU A 211 5.18 8.43 15.22
C LEU A 211 5.70 9.81 14.83
N LYS A 212 4.83 10.69 14.32
CA LYS A 212 5.21 12.07 13.98
C LYS A 212 5.68 12.84 15.22
N GLN A 213 4.99 12.71 16.37
CA GLN A 213 5.41 13.31 17.64
C GLN A 213 6.73 12.73 18.15
N ALA A 214 7.05 11.48 17.84
CA ALA A 214 8.33 10.87 18.14
C ALA A 214 9.45 11.26 17.17
N GLY A 215 9.15 12.05 16.12
CA GLY A 215 10.11 12.57 15.15
C GLY A 215 10.30 11.70 13.91
N PHE A 216 9.41 10.74 13.65
CA PHE A 216 9.45 9.89 12.46
C PHE A 216 8.46 10.33 11.38
N VAL A 217 8.77 10.04 10.13
CA VAL A 217 7.88 10.14 8.98
C VAL A 217 7.27 8.77 8.71
N PRO A 218 5.95 8.55 8.93
CA PRO A 218 5.34 7.24 8.75
C PRO A 218 5.05 6.94 7.27
N TYR A 219 5.47 5.77 6.83
CA TYR A 219 5.12 5.13 5.56
C TYR A 219 4.21 3.94 5.85
N LEU A 220 2.92 4.07 5.52
CA LEU A 220 1.86 3.16 5.98
C LEU A 220 1.55 2.10 4.94
N PHE A 221 1.73 0.84 5.29
CA PHE A 221 1.30 -0.34 4.54
C PHE A 221 0.19 -1.03 5.32
N ARG A 222 -1.04 -0.75 4.95
CA ARG A 222 -2.19 -1.16 5.74
C ARG A 222 -3.43 -1.46 4.90
N CYS A 223 -4.34 -2.24 5.46
CA CYS A 223 -5.69 -2.40 4.94
C CYS A 223 -6.64 -2.79 6.08
N GLY A 224 -7.86 -2.25 6.06
CA GLY A 224 -8.87 -2.60 7.07
C GLY A 224 -9.25 -4.07 7.01
N GLY A 225 -9.38 -4.71 8.16
CA GLY A 225 -9.83 -6.11 8.30
C GLY A 225 -8.80 -7.16 7.91
N VAL A 226 -7.51 -6.79 7.71
CA VAL A 226 -6.43 -7.76 7.49
C VAL A 226 -5.59 -7.95 8.73
N GLY A 227 -4.79 -9.02 8.76
CA GLY A 227 -3.84 -9.33 9.81
C GLY A 227 -2.65 -10.12 9.27
N PHE A 228 -1.94 -10.82 10.12
CA PHE A 228 -0.82 -11.68 9.69
C PHE A 228 -1.27 -12.80 8.77
N VAL A 229 -2.41 -13.40 9.07
CA VAL A 229 -3.02 -14.53 8.35
C VAL A 229 -4.23 -14.07 7.55
N THR A 230 -5.07 -13.25 8.15
CA THR A 230 -6.32 -12.78 7.55
C THR A 230 -6.05 -11.84 6.40
N ALA A 231 -6.53 -12.22 5.22
CA ALA A 231 -6.53 -11.38 4.01
C ALA A 231 -7.97 -11.02 3.64
N ARG A 232 -8.13 -9.94 2.89
CA ARG A 232 -9.40 -9.66 2.18
C ARG A 232 -9.23 -10.08 0.73
N GLU A 233 -9.75 -11.24 0.40
CA GLU A 233 -9.57 -11.84 -0.91
C GLU A 233 -9.97 -10.89 -2.05
N GLY A 234 -9.15 -10.81 -3.08
CA GLY A 234 -9.34 -9.89 -4.20
C GLY A 234 -9.10 -8.41 -3.88
N VAL A 235 -8.89 -8.05 -2.63
CA VAL A 235 -8.78 -6.66 -2.13
C VAL A 235 -7.40 -6.37 -1.59
N CYS A 236 -7.07 -6.95 -0.44
CA CYS A 236 -5.80 -6.71 0.24
C CYS A 236 -5.16 -8.03 0.68
N PRO A 237 -3.83 -8.15 0.51
CA PRO A 237 -3.09 -9.27 1.08
C PRO A 237 -3.03 -9.18 2.61
N SER A 238 -2.87 -10.33 3.27
CA SER A 238 -2.45 -10.37 4.68
C SER A 238 -1.04 -9.79 4.83
N TYR A 239 -0.60 -9.51 6.07
CA TYR A 239 0.78 -9.06 6.31
C TYR A 239 1.80 -10.09 5.78
N TYR A 240 1.52 -11.38 5.99
CA TYR A 240 2.34 -12.44 5.44
C TYR A 240 2.44 -12.39 3.92
N GLN A 241 1.33 -12.31 3.21
CA GLN A 241 1.31 -12.21 1.75
C GLN A 241 1.92 -10.90 1.25
N GLY A 242 1.73 -9.80 1.98
CA GLY A 242 2.29 -8.49 1.66
C GLY A 242 3.81 -8.46 1.74
N VAL A 243 4.36 -9.00 2.84
CA VAL A 243 5.79 -8.99 3.13
C VAL A 243 6.52 -10.14 2.45
N MET A 244 6.08 -11.40 2.67
CA MET A 244 6.73 -12.58 2.12
C MET A 244 6.50 -12.73 0.62
N GLY A 245 5.26 -12.44 0.16
CA GLY A 245 4.88 -12.52 -1.25
C GLY A 245 5.21 -11.26 -2.05
N GLY A 246 5.76 -10.21 -1.43
CA GLY A 246 6.10 -8.93 -2.09
C GLY A 246 4.89 -8.19 -2.66
N ARG A 247 3.68 -8.51 -2.19
CA ARG A 247 2.44 -7.88 -2.70
C ARG A 247 2.25 -6.45 -2.23
N TRP A 248 2.90 -6.05 -1.14
CA TRP A 248 3.07 -4.66 -0.80
C TRP A 248 4.35 -4.16 -1.45
N ALA A 249 4.30 -3.05 -2.16
CA ALA A 249 5.46 -2.43 -2.77
C ALA A 249 6.33 -1.76 -1.69
N LEU A 250 6.90 -2.57 -0.79
CA LEU A 250 7.73 -2.07 0.31
C LEU A 250 8.97 -1.37 -0.26
N PRO A 251 9.31 -0.15 0.22
CA PRO A 251 10.48 0.59 -0.21
C PRO A 251 11.77 -0.08 0.28
N SER A 252 12.88 0.24 -0.36
CA SER A 252 14.21 -0.19 0.08
C SER A 252 14.77 0.71 1.18
N GLY A 253 16.01 0.47 1.59
CA GLY A 253 16.73 1.28 2.59
C GLY A 253 16.68 0.70 3.99
N ASN A 254 16.88 1.54 5.01
CA ASN A 254 16.82 1.14 6.42
C ASN A 254 16.06 2.23 7.19
N PRO A 255 14.74 2.11 7.36
CA PRO A 255 13.97 3.01 8.22
C PRO A 255 14.49 2.95 9.64
N GLY A 256 14.38 4.06 10.38
CA GLY A 256 14.80 4.10 11.79
C GLY A 256 14.05 3.09 12.65
N ILE A 257 12.77 2.90 12.33
CA ILE A 257 11.93 1.86 12.94
C ILE A 257 11.02 1.19 11.93
N ILE A 258 10.62 -0.04 12.25
CA ILE A 258 9.50 -0.74 11.66
C ILE A 258 8.47 -0.91 12.78
N TYR A 259 7.30 -0.29 12.63
CA TYR A 259 6.18 -0.52 13.52
C TYR A 259 5.27 -1.58 12.91
N LEU A 260 5.04 -2.66 13.63
CA LEU A 260 4.21 -3.78 13.21
C LEU A 260 3.04 -3.89 14.17
N ASP A 261 1.83 -3.68 13.68
CA ASP A 261 0.60 -3.79 14.48
C ASP A 261 0.20 -5.25 14.67
N ALA A 262 -0.22 -5.62 15.88
CA ALA A 262 -0.59 -7.00 16.21
C ALA A 262 -1.82 -7.51 15.47
N SER A 263 -2.69 -6.64 15.06
CA SER A 263 -4.02 -6.91 14.47
C SER A 263 -4.95 -7.78 15.30
N GLY A 264 -6.13 -7.26 15.60
CA GLY A 264 -7.19 -8.04 16.25
C GLY A 264 -7.96 -8.98 15.31
N ASN A 265 -7.69 -8.96 14.00
CA ASN A 265 -8.49 -9.68 13.00
C ASN A 265 -8.16 -11.18 12.92
N ASP A 266 -6.97 -11.58 13.32
CA ASP A 266 -6.48 -12.96 13.14
C ASP A 266 -7.04 -13.97 14.12
N ILE A 267 -7.51 -13.54 15.28
CA ILE A 267 -8.03 -14.45 16.33
C ILE A 267 -9.35 -15.13 15.95
N TYR A 268 -9.95 -14.68 14.86
CA TYR A 268 -11.18 -15.26 14.32
C TYR A 268 -10.96 -16.36 13.27
N ILE A 269 -9.72 -16.68 12.92
CA ILE A 269 -9.39 -17.64 11.84
C ILE A 269 -9.70 -19.10 12.20
N HIS A 270 -9.80 -19.44 13.47
CA HIS A 270 -10.18 -20.76 13.97
C HIS A 270 -11.20 -20.64 15.12
N GLU A 271 -12.10 -21.62 15.23
CA GLU A 271 -12.96 -21.77 16.41
C GLU A 271 -12.14 -22.18 17.63
N ASP A 272 -11.11 -23.00 17.43
CA ASP A 272 -10.14 -23.40 18.45
C ASP A 272 -9.09 -22.30 18.64
N GLU A 273 -9.13 -21.64 19.79
CA GLU A 273 -8.23 -20.55 20.14
C GLU A 273 -6.76 -20.98 20.17
N THR A 274 -6.46 -22.19 20.63
CA THR A 274 -5.07 -22.70 20.66
C THR A 274 -4.49 -22.78 19.25
N LYS A 275 -5.26 -23.32 18.30
CA LYS A 275 -4.85 -23.36 16.89
C LYS A 275 -4.74 -21.98 16.28
N ALA A 276 -5.64 -21.06 16.62
CA ALA A 276 -5.53 -19.65 16.18
C ALA A 276 -4.23 -19.03 16.66
N ARG A 277 -3.90 -19.17 17.94
CA ARG A 277 -2.67 -18.68 18.57
C ARG A 277 -1.42 -19.22 17.88
N GLU A 278 -1.32 -20.52 17.69
CA GLU A 278 -0.19 -21.19 17.04
C GLU A 278 -0.02 -20.70 15.59
N HIS A 279 -1.12 -20.64 14.84
CA HIS A 279 -1.11 -20.23 13.44
C HIS A 279 -0.68 -18.77 13.29
N VAL A 280 -1.24 -17.86 14.10
CA VAL A 280 -0.89 -16.43 14.07
C VAL A 280 0.56 -16.24 14.48
N ASN A 281 1.02 -16.88 15.58
CA ASN A 281 2.40 -16.76 16.06
C ASN A 281 3.43 -17.22 15.02
N ALA A 282 3.15 -18.32 14.32
CA ALA A 282 4.02 -18.80 13.25
C ALA A 282 4.18 -17.78 12.11
N HIS A 283 3.09 -17.12 11.71
CA HIS A 283 3.13 -16.08 10.67
C HIS A 283 3.78 -14.78 11.15
N GLN A 284 3.54 -14.38 12.40
CA GLN A 284 4.22 -13.24 13.04
C GLN A 284 5.74 -13.43 13.01
N THR A 285 6.21 -14.58 13.44
CA THR A 285 7.64 -14.93 13.44
C THR A 285 8.25 -14.82 12.05
N GLN A 286 7.61 -15.42 11.03
CA GLN A 286 8.10 -15.39 9.65
C GLN A 286 8.14 -13.96 9.08
N VAL A 287 7.11 -13.16 9.32
CA VAL A 287 7.05 -11.74 8.88
C VAL A 287 8.16 -10.93 9.55
N ILE A 288 8.35 -11.07 10.87
CA ILE A 288 9.39 -10.35 11.62
C ILE A 288 10.78 -10.72 11.10
N GLU A 289 11.05 -12.01 10.89
CA GLU A 289 12.34 -12.46 10.37
C GLU A 289 12.60 -11.96 8.94
N GLN A 290 11.57 -11.92 8.09
CA GLN A 290 11.70 -11.36 6.75
C GLN A 290 11.96 -9.85 6.78
N LEU A 291 11.25 -9.10 7.60
CA LEU A 291 11.49 -7.67 7.77
C LEU A 291 12.91 -7.40 8.29
N ARG A 292 13.42 -8.23 9.20
CA ARG A 292 14.80 -8.15 9.70
C ARG A 292 15.83 -8.41 8.59
N ARG A 293 15.55 -9.35 7.68
CA ARG A 293 16.42 -9.59 6.51
C ARG A 293 16.38 -8.43 5.52
N MET A 294 15.20 -7.85 5.28
CA MET A 294 15.04 -6.72 4.35
C MET A 294 15.64 -5.42 4.89
N TYR A 295 15.58 -5.21 6.21
CA TYR A 295 15.96 -3.97 6.88
C TYR A 295 16.87 -4.24 8.09
N PRO A 296 18.11 -4.71 7.88
CA PRO A 296 18.93 -5.27 8.94
C PRO A 296 19.36 -4.25 10.01
N SER A 297 19.31 -2.96 9.70
CA SER A 297 19.68 -1.88 10.65
C SER A 297 18.48 -1.26 11.36
N SER A 298 17.25 -1.66 11.00
CA SER A 298 16.03 -1.08 11.56
C SER A 298 15.66 -1.73 12.90
N LYS A 299 15.19 -0.94 13.86
CA LYS A 299 14.57 -1.47 15.07
C LYS A 299 13.12 -1.86 14.75
N ILE A 300 12.72 -3.08 15.12
CA ILE A 300 11.35 -3.53 14.98
C ILE A 300 10.64 -3.33 16.31
N VAL A 301 9.51 -2.61 16.27
CA VAL A 301 8.60 -2.40 17.40
C VAL A 301 7.29 -3.09 17.07
N PHE A 302 6.97 -4.13 17.81
CA PHE A 302 5.71 -4.85 17.67
C PHE A 302 4.70 -4.22 18.63
N GLY A 303 3.66 -3.60 18.10
CA GLY A 303 2.60 -2.93 18.85
C GLY A 303 1.47 -3.89 19.17
N GLY A 304 1.01 -3.89 20.40
CA GLY A 304 -0.18 -4.64 20.80
C GLY A 304 -1.48 -3.99 20.29
N VAL A 305 -2.58 -4.71 20.44
CA VAL A 305 -3.93 -4.23 20.14
C VAL A 305 -4.45 -3.45 21.33
N VAL A 306 -4.90 -2.21 21.13
CA VAL A 306 -5.59 -1.44 22.19
C VAL A 306 -6.88 -2.16 22.54
N SER A 307 -7.08 -2.52 23.81
CA SER A 307 -8.25 -3.23 24.29
C SER A 307 -8.80 -2.66 25.59
N MET A 308 -10.05 -2.98 25.89
CA MET A 308 -10.72 -2.73 27.15
C MET A 308 -10.68 -4.01 27.99
N SER A 309 -10.72 -3.88 29.32
CA SER A 309 -10.88 -5.05 30.18
C SER A 309 -12.21 -5.75 29.90
N GLU A 310 -12.23 -7.08 29.97
CA GLU A 310 -13.44 -7.87 29.69
C GLU A 310 -14.61 -7.49 30.61
N ASP A 311 -14.33 -7.11 31.86
CA ASP A 311 -15.34 -6.70 32.83
C ASP A 311 -16.02 -5.36 32.47
N ALA A 312 -15.28 -4.46 31.85
CA ALA A 312 -15.76 -3.14 31.41
C ALA A 312 -16.35 -3.15 29.99
N ALA A 313 -16.13 -4.21 29.23
CA ALA A 313 -16.52 -4.29 27.82
C ALA A 313 -18.01 -4.58 27.67
N THR A 314 -18.68 -3.85 26.77
CA THR A 314 -20.04 -4.15 26.32
C THR A 314 -20.10 -5.46 25.55
N ASP A 315 -19.08 -5.73 24.71
CA ASP A 315 -18.88 -7.01 24.02
C ASP A 315 -17.66 -7.73 24.60
N LYS A 316 -17.93 -8.63 25.54
CA LYS A 316 -16.89 -9.41 26.23
C LYS A 316 -16.12 -10.33 25.29
N GLN A 317 -16.75 -10.84 24.23
CA GLN A 317 -16.07 -11.73 23.28
C GLN A 317 -15.04 -10.95 22.44
N VAL A 318 -15.39 -9.75 22.00
CA VAL A 318 -14.44 -8.88 21.28
C VAL A 318 -13.28 -8.48 22.20
N ALA A 319 -13.56 -8.07 23.44
CA ALA A 319 -12.52 -7.73 24.41
C ALA A 319 -11.57 -8.91 24.66
N HIS A 320 -12.12 -10.12 24.95
CA HIS A 320 -11.33 -11.33 25.12
C HIS A 320 -10.40 -11.61 23.94
N LYS A 321 -10.93 -11.58 22.72
CA LYS A 321 -10.13 -11.83 21.50
C LYS A 321 -9.02 -10.79 21.29
N ARG A 322 -9.24 -9.54 21.65
CA ARG A 322 -8.21 -8.50 21.62
C ARG A 322 -7.12 -8.76 22.67
N HIS A 323 -7.48 -9.24 23.85
CA HIS A 323 -6.49 -9.68 24.84
C HIS A 323 -5.67 -10.87 24.35
N VAL A 324 -6.31 -11.86 23.73
CA VAL A 324 -5.64 -13.00 23.10
C VAL A 324 -4.64 -12.53 22.03
N ALA A 325 -5.04 -11.59 21.17
CA ALA A 325 -4.15 -11.01 20.16
C ALA A 325 -2.92 -10.34 20.80
N ASN A 326 -3.10 -9.60 21.91
CA ASN A 326 -2.01 -9.01 22.68
C ASN A 326 -1.05 -10.05 23.27
N GLU A 327 -1.58 -11.14 23.81
CA GLU A 327 -0.76 -12.23 24.37
C GLU A 327 0.07 -12.92 23.29
N VAL A 328 -0.53 -13.21 22.12
CA VAL A 328 0.18 -13.79 20.97
C VAL A 328 1.27 -12.85 20.48
N ALA A 329 0.98 -11.56 20.34
CA ALA A 329 1.96 -10.56 19.93
C ALA A 329 3.14 -10.44 20.93
N ARG A 330 2.83 -10.45 22.23
CA ARG A 330 3.84 -10.44 23.30
C ARG A 330 4.71 -11.69 23.26
N GLN A 331 4.13 -12.84 22.98
CA GLN A 331 4.85 -14.10 22.80
C GLN A 331 5.76 -14.01 21.57
N GLY A 332 5.23 -13.63 20.41
CA GLY A 332 6.00 -13.49 19.18
C GLY A 332 7.16 -12.49 19.32
N ALA A 333 6.95 -11.38 20.04
CA ALA A 333 7.99 -10.42 20.33
C ALA A 333 9.13 -11.02 21.20
N ARG A 334 8.78 -11.80 22.22
CA ARG A 334 9.80 -12.50 23.06
C ARG A 334 10.57 -13.54 22.26
N GLU A 335 9.91 -14.34 21.46
CA GLU A 335 10.52 -15.42 20.66
C GLU A 335 11.46 -14.85 19.59
N THR A 336 11.09 -13.73 18.99
CA THR A 336 11.89 -13.07 17.95
C THR A 336 12.88 -12.04 18.49
N GLY A 337 12.78 -11.65 19.77
CA GLY A 337 13.66 -10.65 20.39
C GLY A 337 13.46 -9.23 19.84
N VAL A 338 12.25 -8.88 19.38
CA VAL A 338 11.90 -7.51 18.97
C VAL A 338 11.32 -6.72 20.15
N LEU A 339 11.31 -5.39 20.03
CA LEU A 339 10.71 -4.53 21.05
C LEU A 339 9.19 -4.71 21.05
N PHE A 340 8.58 -4.81 22.24
CA PHE A 340 7.13 -4.91 22.36
C PHE A 340 6.54 -3.66 23.02
N MET A 341 5.60 -3.03 22.33
CA MET A 341 4.79 -1.94 22.86
C MET A 341 3.48 -2.50 23.38
N ASP A 342 3.40 -2.76 24.67
CA ASP A 342 2.19 -3.24 25.31
C ASP A 342 1.13 -2.12 25.38
N THR A 343 -0.01 -2.36 24.75
CA THR A 343 -1.14 -1.42 24.67
C THR A 343 -2.45 -2.02 25.21
N ALA A 344 -2.37 -3.22 25.85
CA ALA A 344 -3.55 -3.96 26.27
C ALA A 344 -4.50 -3.13 27.16
N ASP A 345 -3.94 -2.36 28.10
CA ASP A 345 -4.73 -1.60 29.08
C ASP A 345 -4.97 -0.12 28.66
N TRP A 346 -4.50 0.27 27.50
CA TRP A 346 -4.53 1.69 27.12
C TRP A 346 -5.94 2.24 26.98
N GLN A 347 -6.89 1.44 26.57
CA GLN A 347 -8.29 1.85 26.53
C GLN A 347 -8.82 2.20 27.92
N THR A 348 -8.51 1.39 28.92
CA THR A 348 -8.90 1.63 30.32
C THR A 348 -8.17 2.84 30.94
N ILE A 349 -6.89 3.01 30.59
CA ILE A 349 -6.04 4.08 31.18
C ILE A 349 -6.33 5.45 30.59
N TYR A 350 -6.52 5.54 29.26
CA TYR A 350 -6.52 6.80 28.55
C TYR A 350 -7.87 7.19 27.92
N LEU A 351 -8.82 6.25 27.83
CA LEU A 351 -10.06 6.44 27.08
C LEU A 351 -11.28 6.22 27.96
N THR A 352 -12.41 6.72 27.45
CA THR A 352 -13.74 6.48 27.99
C THR A 352 -14.59 5.73 26.96
N GLU A 353 -15.73 5.18 27.37
CA GLU A 353 -16.68 4.54 26.44
C GLU A 353 -17.11 5.50 25.32
N GLY A 354 -17.26 6.78 25.61
CA GLY A 354 -17.60 7.80 24.64
C GLY A 354 -16.55 8.05 23.53
N ASP A 355 -15.34 7.54 23.69
CA ASP A 355 -14.24 7.70 22.73
C ASP A 355 -14.27 6.64 21.61
N MET A 356 -15.10 5.62 21.75
CA MET A 356 -15.26 4.58 20.72
C MET A 356 -16.30 4.99 19.68
N ALA A 357 -15.99 4.78 18.40
CA ALA A 357 -16.92 4.94 17.29
C ALA A 357 -17.84 3.71 17.15
N ASP A 358 -17.26 2.56 17.40
CA ASP A 358 -17.89 1.25 17.52
C ASP A 358 -17.16 0.45 18.61
N GLY A 359 -17.40 -0.84 18.74
CA GLY A 359 -16.71 -1.66 19.74
C GLY A 359 -15.20 -1.86 19.49
N VAL A 360 -14.66 -1.37 18.38
CA VAL A 360 -13.30 -1.64 17.90
C VAL A 360 -12.52 -0.38 17.57
N HIS A 361 -13.14 0.60 16.91
CA HIS A 361 -12.46 1.79 16.37
C HIS A 361 -12.66 3.00 17.26
N LEU A 362 -11.62 3.80 17.37
CA LEU A 362 -11.66 5.09 18.07
C LEU A 362 -12.28 6.17 17.17
N LYS A 363 -13.01 7.10 17.79
CA LYS A 363 -13.40 8.38 17.16
C LYS A 363 -12.15 9.21 16.85
N ASP A 364 -12.26 10.10 15.88
CA ASP A 364 -11.12 10.94 15.44
C ASP A 364 -10.52 11.76 16.60
N GLU A 365 -11.36 12.31 17.48
CA GLU A 365 -10.87 13.09 18.62
C GLU A 365 -10.12 12.22 19.64
N ALA A 366 -10.51 10.95 19.79
CA ALA A 366 -9.89 10.01 20.71
C ALA A 366 -8.51 9.54 20.23
N GLN A 367 -8.23 9.61 18.92
CA GLN A 367 -6.93 9.28 18.39
C GLN A 367 -5.81 10.13 19.00
N TYR A 368 -6.09 11.42 19.27
CA TYR A 368 -5.12 12.33 19.87
C TYR A 368 -4.78 11.97 21.33
N LYS A 369 -5.71 11.36 22.06
CA LYS A 369 -5.50 10.96 23.46
C LYS A 369 -4.42 9.88 23.59
N LEU A 370 -4.29 8.98 22.59
CA LEU A 370 -3.29 7.92 22.60
C LEU A 370 -1.98 8.31 21.91
N ALA A 371 -1.96 9.37 21.10
CA ALA A 371 -0.77 9.75 20.33
C ALA A 371 0.42 10.14 21.22
N ALA A 372 0.19 10.93 22.28
CA ALA A 372 1.24 11.35 23.20
C ALA A 372 1.78 10.19 24.06
N PRO A 373 0.93 9.36 24.70
CA PRO A 373 1.40 8.12 25.36
C PRO A 373 2.20 7.19 24.42
N PHE A 374 1.74 7.02 23.18
CA PHE A 374 2.46 6.25 22.18
C PHE A 374 3.86 6.81 21.92
N ALA A 375 3.97 8.12 21.66
CA ALA A 375 5.24 8.75 21.38
C ALA A 375 6.21 8.65 22.58
N ALA A 376 5.71 8.82 23.79
CA ALA A 376 6.51 8.68 25.03
C ALA A 376 7.02 7.23 25.19
N ARG A 377 6.12 6.25 25.06
CA ARG A 377 6.48 4.84 25.17
C ARG A 377 7.44 4.40 24.07
N LEU A 378 7.26 4.90 22.86
CA LEU A 378 8.17 4.60 21.75
C LEU A 378 9.58 5.11 22.04
N ARG A 379 9.75 6.36 22.53
CA ARG A 379 11.06 6.90 22.89
C ARG A 379 11.72 6.09 24.01
N GLU A 380 10.96 5.68 25.01
CA GLU A 380 11.45 4.82 26.08
C GLU A 380 11.99 3.48 25.53
N LEU A 381 11.21 2.80 24.67
CA LEU A 381 11.62 1.55 24.03
C LEU A 381 12.87 1.70 23.15
N LEU A 382 13.02 2.86 22.52
CA LEU A 382 14.17 3.15 21.66
C LEU A 382 15.40 3.63 22.46
N GLY A 383 15.26 3.95 23.75
CA GLY A 383 16.31 4.53 24.59
C GLY A 383 16.64 5.99 24.22
N THR A 384 15.63 6.77 23.79
CA THR A 384 15.76 8.19 23.36
C THR A 384 14.89 9.13 24.20
N ALA A 385 14.40 8.64 25.34
CA ALA A 385 13.57 9.40 26.30
C ALA A 385 14.38 10.43 27.08
#